data_870a6f7b7002da340308619cf1c2dca8
#
_entry.id   870a6f7b7002da340308619cf1c2dca8
#
_cell.length_a   1.000
_cell.length_b   1.000
_cell.length_c   1.000
_cell.angle_alpha   90.00
_cell.angle_beta   90.00
_cell.angle_gamma   90.00
#
_symmetry.space_group_name_H-M   'P 1'
#
loop_
_entity.id
_entity.type
_entity.pdbx_description
1 polymer ?
#
loop_
_entity_poly.entity_id
_entity_poly.type
_entity_poly.pdbx_seq_one_letter_code
_entity_poly.pdbx_strand_id
1 'polypeptide(L)'
;QNGNRRLMFKMNLARVSRRIGLGTTEEFSSHTNIGGIIKSSLESHVVFKGLPSLHGTIEIWPSEKEFDLNQRIGRLVKRRTESDAIDKRKLSDQEREIARELNWKKFSVDKMDQYRFFHAGQYATNQVKLRLSYFWLNHFTVGAKEVTPQLISDYWENVMLNGLDGTFSDLLYNAITHPAMLTYLDNIYNIGPNSPNAQKCGSKAGTSSCVVGLNDNLGRELLELHTVSPVAGYSEDDIKSCAKVLAGWGNIFDKKSWSTKPADFRQPWDNNQSEPGRKLVLGKEIPTGKKGLRVLTDFLASHPDTKLFLSKKIITHFCGEKYAQDHSEQLVDLWTKTNGDLKKIHSKVMEMSITSNEKIFLWPTTWCFQVARVTGA
;
A
#
# COMPACT_ATOMS: atom_id res chain seq x y z
N GLN A 1 36.54 46.63 -5.54
CA GLN A 1 36.53 45.32 -6.25
C GLN A 1 36.00 44.24 -5.28
N ASN A 2 34.68 44.14 -5.17
CA ASN A 2 34.01 43.11 -4.40
C ASN A 2 33.82 41.89 -5.28
N GLY A 3 34.76 40.96 -5.16
CA GLY A 3 34.64 39.62 -5.76
C GLY A 3 33.59 38.82 -5.06
N ASN A 4 32.42 38.65 -5.68
CA ASN A 4 31.41 37.71 -5.32
C ASN A 4 31.98 36.26 -5.40
N ARG A 5 32.56 35.77 -4.33
CA ARG A 5 32.83 34.36 -4.14
C ARG A 5 31.49 33.66 -3.90
N ARG A 6 30.71 33.36 -4.93
CA ARG A 6 29.77 32.28 -4.93
C ARG A 6 30.60 31.01 -4.70
N LEU A 7 30.61 30.54 -3.42
CA LEU A 7 31.01 29.19 -3.12
C LEU A 7 30.03 28.28 -3.85
N MET A 8 30.42 27.83 -5.06
CA MET A 8 29.78 26.70 -5.72
C MET A 8 30.01 25.51 -4.78
N PHE A 9 29.02 25.21 -3.93
CA PHE A 9 28.96 23.92 -3.25
C PHE A 9 28.92 22.87 -4.35
N LYS A 10 30.06 22.23 -4.61
CA LYS A 10 30.15 21.11 -5.55
C LYS A 10 29.17 20.05 -5.04
N MET A 11 28.06 19.87 -5.73
CA MET A 11 27.00 18.93 -5.34
C MET A 11 27.57 17.53 -5.18
N ASN A 12 27.50 16.97 -3.99
CA ASN A 12 27.96 15.61 -3.72
C ASN A 12 26.88 14.62 -4.12
N LEU A 13 26.90 14.19 -5.38
CA LEU A 13 25.92 13.25 -5.94
C LEU A 13 25.85 11.92 -5.18
N ALA A 14 26.98 11.43 -4.67
CA ALA A 14 27.01 10.20 -3.87
C ALA A 14 26.24 10.38 -2.55
N ARG A 15 26.33 11.56 -1.92
CA ARG A 15 25.51 11.86 -0.74
C ARG A 15 24.04 11.96 -1.10
N VAL A 16 23.69 12.70 -2.17
CA VAL A 16 22.32 12.85 -2.64
C VAL A 16 21.70 11.47 -2.91
N SER A 17 22.37 10.64 -3.69
CA SER A 17 21.89 9.32 -4.04
C SER A 17 21.67 8.40 -2.81
N ARG A 18 22.57 8.44 -1.83
CA ARG A 18 22.39 7.65 -0.59
C ARG A 18 21.24 8.20 0.29
N ARG A 19 21.01 9.52 0.28
CA ARG A 19 20.01 10.16 1.13
C ARG A 19 18.59 10.01 0.58
N ILE A 20 18.39 10.17 -0.72
CA ILE A 20 17.05 10.18 -1.33
C ILE A 20 16.82 9.07 -2.36
N GLY A 21 17.87 8.43 -2.85
CA GLY A 21 17.82 7.38 -3.87
C GLY A 21 18.25 6.01 -3.33
N LEU A 22 18.73 5.16 -4.23
CA LEU A 22 19.18 3.80 -3.98
C LEU A 22 20.69 3.59 -4.27
N GLY A 23 21.50 4.65 -4.18
CA GLY A 23 22.95 4.57 -4.12
C GLY A 23 23.70 4.89 -5.41
N THR A 24 23.09 4.78 -6.59
CA THR A 24 23.73 5.10 -7.86
C THR A 24 23.57 6.59 -8.24
N THR A 25 24.51 7.14 -8.97
CA THR A 25 24.58 8.58 -9.27
C THR A 25 24.21 8.93 -10.71
N GLU A 26 24.11 7.95 -11.60
CA GLU A 26 23.89 8.15 -13.03
C GLU A 26 22.63 8.96 -13.32
N GLU A 27 21.52 8.63 -12.63
CA GLU A 27 20.25 9.33 -12.81
C GLU A 27 20.31 10.82 -12.42
N PHE A 28 21.28 11.21 -11.62
CA PHE A 28 21.42 12.58 -11.10
C PHE A 28 22.50 13.38 -11.82
N SER A 29 23.33 12.73 -12.63
CA SER A 29 24.54 13.32 -13.23
C SER A 29 24.26 14.47 -14.19
N SER A 30 23.09 14.49 -14.82
CA SER A 30 22.68 15.56 -15.76
C SER A 30 22.19 16.83 -15.07
N HIS A 31 22.00 16.83 -13.75
CA HIS A 31 21.43 17.95 -13.02
C HIS A 31 22.52 18.81 -12.38
N THR A 32 22.33 20.11 -12.43
CA THR A 32 23.28 21.11 -11.91
C THR A 32 22.99 21.51 -10.45
N ASN A 33 21.80 21.21 -9.94
CA ASN A 33 21.39 21.55 -8.59
C ASN A 33 20.38 20.54 -7.99
N ILE A 34 20.26 20.53 -6.66
CA ILE A 34 19.40 19.63 -5.89
C ILE A 34 17.91 19.79 -6.28
N GLY A 35 17.43 21.02 -6.44
CA GLY A 35 16.03 21.26 -6.81
C GLY A 35 15.67 20.63 -8.16
N GLY A 36 16.59 20.67 -9.14
CA GLY A 36 16.44 20.01 -10.43
C GLY A 36 16.34 18.49 -10.30
N ILE A 37 17.18 17.86 -9.45
CA ILE A 37 17.12 16.43 -9.18
C ILE A 37 15.76 16.06 -8.59
N ILE A 38 15.33 16.73 -7.52
CA ILE A 38 14.08 16.45 -6.83
C ILE A 38 12.89 16.60 -7.78
N LYS A 39 12.83 17.73 -8.49
CA LYS A 39 11.75 18.01 -9.44
C LYS A 39 11.68 16.93 -10.53
N SER A 40 12.78 16.66 -11.20
CA SER A 40 12.84 15.64 -12.25
C SER A 40 12.43 14.25 -11.72
N SER A 41 12.93 13.86 -10.54
CA SER A 41 12.57 12.58 -9.94
C SER A 41 11.09 12.47 -9.61
N LEU A 42 10.45 13.54 -9.12
CA LEU A 42 9.02 13.52 -8.78
C LEU A 42 8.10 13.66 -10.01
N GLU A 43 8.59 14.21 -11.12
CA GLU A 43 7.83 14.34 -12.37
C GLU A 43 7.99 13.13 -13.30
N SER A 44 9.10 12.40 -13.23
CA SER A 44 9.37 11.25 -14.10
C SER A 44 8.63 9.99 -13.63
N HIS A 45 8.32 9.12 -14.58
CA HIS A 45 7.79 7.78 -14.27
C HIS A 45 8.92 6.81 -13.90
N VAL A 46 8.57 5.79 -13.13
CA VAL A 46 9.44 4.62 -12.94
C VAL A 46 9.34 3.76 -14.19
N VAL A 47 10.50 3.42 -14.78
CA VAL A 47 10.57 2.51 -15.92
C VAL A 47 11.21 1.22 -15.45
N PHE A 48 10.45 0.14 -15.55
CA PHE A 48 10.94 -1.21 -15.30
C PHE A 48 11.73 -1.68 -16.50
N LYS A 49 13.01 -1.98 -16.31
CA LYS A 49 13.86 -2.56 -17.35
C LYS A 49 13.63 -4.06 -17.41
N GLY A 50 13.84 -4.66 -18.60
CA GLY A 50 13.72 -6.10 -18.78
C GLY A 50 14.64 -6.91 -17.86
N LEU A 51 14.17 -8.08 -17.42
CA LEU A 51 14.96 -8.99 -16.59
C LEU A 51 16.13 -9.56 -17.40
N PRO A 52 17.39 -9.41 -16.98
CA PRO A 52 18.46 -10.23 -17.53
C PRO A 52 18.21 -11.68 -17.10
N SER A 53 18.20 -12.61 -18.04
CA SER A 53 18.18 -14.04 -17.71
C SER A 53 19.59 -14.59 -17.60
N LEU A 54 19.78 -15.67 -16.85
CA LEU A 54 21.03 -16.43 -16.82
C LEU A 54 21.43 -16.99 -18.22
N HIS A 55 20.51 -16.97 -19.18
CA HIS A 55 20.67 -17.52 -20.53
C HIS A 55 20.21 -16.58 -21.65
N GLY A 56 20.11 -15.29 -21.40
CA GLY A 56 19.63 -14.28 -22.35
C GLY A 56 18.62 -13.33 -21.71
N THR A 57 18.18 -12.32 -22.42
CA THR A 57 17.16 -11.39 -21.95
C THR A 57 15.82 -12.14 -21.85
N ILE A 58 15.23 -12.15 -20.65
CA ILE A 58 13.80 -12.45 -20.54
C ILE A 58 13.11 -11.21 -21.10
N GLU A 59 12.74 -11.28 -22.38
CA GLU A 59 12.08 -10.17 -23.08
C GLU A 59 10.68 -9.87 -22.52
N ILE A 60 10.15 -10.71 -21.65
CA ILE A 60 8.78 -10.61 -21.20
C ILE A 60 8.79 -10.35 -19.69
N TRP A 61 8.89 -9.09 -19.35
CA TRP A 61 8.14 -8.58 -18.21
C TRP A 61 6.68 -8.93 -18.49
N PRO A 62 5.99 -9.70 -17.61
CA PRO A 62 4.62 -10.09 -17.89
C PRO A 62 3.85 -8.84 -18.27
N SER A 63 3.21 -8.87 -19.44
CA SER A 63 2.46 -7.71 -19.90
C SER A 63 1.46 -7.33 -18.82
N GLU A 64 1.27 -6.05 -18.57
CA GLU A 64 0.30 -5.56 -17.59
C GLU A 64 -1.09 -6.20 -17.78
N LYS A 65 -1.41 -6.62 -18.99
CA LYS A 65 -2.66 -7.29 -19.34
C LYS A 65 -2.79 -8.71 -18.78
N GLU A 66 -1.70 -9.42 -18.55
CA GLU A 66 -1.75 -10.81 -18.05
C GLU A 66 -1.79 -10.91 -16.52
N PHE A 67 -1.51 -9.82 -15.81
CA PHE A 67 -1.40 -9.82 -14.36
C PHE A 67 -2.06 -8.61 -13.69
N ASP A 68 -3.08 -8.04 -14.34
CA ASP A 68 -3.92 -7.03 -13.69
C ASP A 68 -4.67 -7.63 -12.49
N LEU A 69 -5.19 -6.78 -11.63
CA LEU A 69 -5.86 -7.18 -10.40
C LEU A 69 -7.02 -8.15 -10.65
N ASN A 70 -7.80 -7.94 -11.72
CA ASN A 70 -8.94 -8.80 -12.06
C ASN A 70 -8.47 -10.20 -12.45
N GLN A 71 -7.41 -10.30 -13.25
CA GLN A 71 -6.80 -11.58 -13.64
C GLN A 71 -6.20 -12.31 -12.44
N ARG A 72 -5.52 -11.58 -11.54
CA ARG A 72 -4.98 -12.14 -10.28
C ARG A 72 -6.09 -12.74 -9.41
N ILE A 73 -7.16 -12.01 -9.20
CA ILE A 73 -8.33 -12.51 -8.46
C ILE A 73 -8.98 -13.67 -9.19
N GLY A 74 -9.08 -13.64 -10.53
CA GLY A 74 -9.57 -14.75 -11.33
C GLY A 74 -8.79 -16.03 -11.15
N ARG A 75 -7.48 -15.95 -11.11
CA ARG A 75 -6.62 -17.09 -10.79
C ARG A 75 -6.88 -17.62 -9.39
N LEU A 76 -7.05 -16.74 -8.40
CA LEU A 76 -7.39 -17.13 -7.02
C LEU A 76 -8.74 -17.84 -6.93
N VAL A 77 -9.77 -17.35 -7.62
CA VAL A 77 -11.10 -17.98 -7.65
C VAL A 77 -11.03 -19.35 -8.33
N LYS A 78 -10.32 -19.48 -9.47
CA LYS A 78 -10.08 -20.78 -10.13
C LYS A 78 -9.35 -21.75 -9.22
N ARG A 79 -8.27 -21.30 -8.56
CA ARG A 79 -7.53 -22.11 -7.59
C ARG A 79 -8.44 -22.63 -6.47
N ARG A 80 -9.27 -21.75 -5.88
CA ARG A 80 -10.22 -22.13 -4.83
C ARG A 80 -11.23 -23.17 -5.34
N THR A 81 -11.76 -22.98 -6.55
CA THR A 81 -12.70 -23.91 -7.18
C THR A 81 -12.06 -25.29 -7.41
N GLU A 82 -10.81 -25.34 -7.90
CA GLU A 82 -10.08 -26.60 -8.05
C GLU A 82 -9.72 -27.23 -6.69
N SER A 83 -9.40 -26.43 -5.66
CA SER A 83 -9.16 -26.93 -4.30
C SER A 83 -10.42 -27.60 -3.74
N ASP A 84 -11.59 -26.95 -3.86
CA ASP A 84 -12.87 -27.52 -3.42
C ASP A 84 -13.19 -28.85 -4.18
N ALA A 85 -12.74 -28.97 -5.43
CA ALA A 85 -12.90 -30.21 -6.20
C ALA A 85 -11.92 -31.31 -5.74
N ILE A 86 -10.69 -30.95 -5.38
CA ILE A 86 -9.69 -31.87 -4.80
C ILE A 86 -10.20 -32.45 -3.49
N ASP A 87 -10.79 -31.61 -2.62
CA ASP A 87 -11.29 -32.02 -1.31
C ASP A 87 -12.45 -33.01 -1.37
N LYS A 88 -13.19 -33.01 -2.48
CA LYS A 88 -14.28 -33.99 -2.75
C LYS A 88 -13.81 -35.31 -3.31
N ARG A 89 -12.53 -35.44 -3.70
CA ARG A 89 -11.98 -36.69 -4.24
C ARG A 89 -11.64 -37.65 -3.10
N LYS A 90 -11.76 -38.93 -3.36
CA LYS A 90 -11.30 -40.01 -2.45
C LYS A 90 -9.78 -40.16 -2.60
N LEU A 91 -9.04 -39.30 -1.90
CA LEU A 91 -7.58 -39.27 -1.89
C LEU A 91 -7.09 -39.56 -0.46
N SER A 92 -5.95 -40.21 -0.34
CA SER A 92 -5.19 -40.27 0.90
C SER A 92 -4.72 -38.83 1.29
N ASP A 93 -4.35 -38.64 2.52
CA ASP A 93 -3.89 -37.32 3.02
C ASP A 93 -2.66 -36.83 2.24
N GLN A 94 -1.71 -37.74 1.94
CA GLN A 94 -0.52 -37.44 1.16
C GLN A 94 -0.85 -37.05 -0.29
N GLU A 95 -1.73 -37.79 -0.97
CA GLU A 95 -2.17 -37.46 -2.32
C GLU A 95 -2.91 -36.12 -2.37
N ARG A 96 -3.71 -35.84 -1.34
CA ARG A 96 -4.44 -34.56 -1.22
C ARG A 96 -3.48 -33.39 -1.04
N GLU A 97 -2.46 -33.54 -0.21
CA GLU A 97 -1.43 -32.51 -0.01
C GLU A 97 -0.68 -32.21 -1.30
N ILE A 98 -0.23 -33.24 -2.01
CA ILE A 98 0.43 -33.11 -3.34
C ILE A 98 -0.49 -32.41 -4.32
N ALA A 99 -1.77 -32.80 -4.40
CA ALA A 99 -2.73 -32.19 -5.32
C ALA A 99 -2.97 -30.70 -4.99
N ARG A 100 -3.03 -30.33 -3.71
CA ARG A 100 -3.16 -28.94 -3.26
C ARG A 100 -1.89 -28.12 -3.60
N GLU A 101 -0.71 -28.70 -3.42
CA GLU A 101 0.55 -28.04 -3.79
C GLU A 101 0.65 -27.79 -5.29
N LEU A 102 0.30 -28.79 -6.12
CA LEU A 102 0.26 -28.63 -7.57
C LEU A 102 -0.78 -27.58 -8.01
N ASN A 103 -1.95 -27.56 -7.37
CA ASN A 103 -2.96 -26.54 -7.61
C ASN A 103 -2.44 -25.14 -7.24
N TRP A 104 -1.75 -25.00 -6.09
CA TRP A 104 -1.09 -23.74 -5.74
C TRP A 104 -0.09 -23.32 -6.82
N LYS A 105 0.86 -24.19 -7.20
CA LYS A 105 1.88 -23.89 -8.22
C LYS A 105 1.28 -23.48 -9.58
N LYS A 106 0.16 -24.09 -9.97
CA LYS A 106 -0.54 -23.80 -11.24
C LYS A 106 -1.07 -22.37 -11.31
N PHE A 107 -1.55 -21.84 -10.20
CA PHE A 107 -2.20 -20.52 -10.15
C PHE A 107 -1.37 -19.43 -9.50
N SER A 108 -0.31 -19.77 -8.80
CA SER A 108 0.55 -18.80 -8.11
C SER A 108 1.35 -17.94 -9.09
N VAL A 109 1.45 -16.65 -8.74
CA VAL A 109 2.33 -15.68 -9.40
C VAL A 109 3.34 -15.07 -8.41
N ASP A 110 3.34 -15.54 -7.17
CA ASP A 110 4.12 -14.98 -6.06
C ASP A 110 5.62 -14.94 -6.32
N LYS A 111 6.20 -16.01 -6.87
CA LYS A 111 7.64 -16.05 -7.19
C LYS A 111 8.00 -15.02 -8.24
N MET A 112 7.18 -14.90 -9.28
CA MET A 112 7.39 -13.92 -10.35
C MET A 112 7.27 -12.49 -9.79
N ASP A 113 6.30 -12.25 -8.92
CA ASP A 113 6.13 -10.96 -8.25
C ASP A 113 7.32 -10.63 -7.35
N GLN A 114 7.88 -11.61 -6.64
CA GLN A 114 9.09 -11.42 -5.87
C GLN A 114 10.28 -11.04 -6.75
N TYR A 115 10.50 -11.75 -7.86
CA TYR A 115 11.53 -11.38 -8.83
C TYR A 115 11.33 -9.97 -9.36
N ARG A 116 10.09 -9.62 -9.71
CA ARG A 116 9.72 -8.29 -10.20
C ARG A 116 10.05 -7.20 -9.19
N PHE A 117 9.73 -7.40 -7.94
CA PHE A 117 10.02 -6.46 -6.87
C PHE A 117 11.52 -6.25 -6.67
N PHE A 118 12.29 -7.34 -6.56
CA PHE A 118 13.75 -7.26 -6.40
C PHE A 118 14.42 -6.68 -7.63
N HIS A 119 14.03 -7.09 -8.81
CA HIS A 119 14.56 -6.55 -10.05
C HIS A 119 14.27 -5.06 -10.21
N ALA A 120 13.06 -4.61 -9.88
CA ALA A 120 12.73 -3.19 -9.87
C ALA A 120 13.64 -2.40 -8.90
N GLY A 121 13.84 -2.93 -7.69
CA GLY A 121 14.76 -2.35 -6.71
C GLY A 121 16.18 -2.18 -7.26
N GLN A 122 16.64 -3.14 -8.06
CA GLN A 122 18.00 -3.16 -8.60
C GLN A 122 18.16 -2.35 -9.90
N TYR A 123 17.22 -2.43 -10.84
CA TYR A 123 17.42 -1.95 -12.22
C TYR A 123 16.41 -0.91 -12.70
N ALA A 124 15.25 -0.76 -12.07
CA ALA A 124 14.29 0.23 -12.53
C ALA A 124 14.82 1.66 -12.39
N THR A 125 14.39 2.55 -13.27
CA THR A 125 14.73 3.97 -13.19
C THR A 125 13.99 4.66 -12.03
N ASN A 126 14.35 5.91 -11.75
CA ASN A 126 13.74 6.74 -10.73
C ASN A 126 13.78 6.13 -9.34
N GLN A 127 15.00 5.95 -8.86
CA GLN A 127 15.28 5.41 -7.52
C GLN A 127 14.66 6.21 -6.36
N VAL A 128 14.33 7.49 -6.56
CA VAL A 128 13.66 8.33 -5.55
C VAL A 128 12.21 7.89 -5.38
N LYS A 129 11.45 7.77 -6.48
CA LYS A 129 10.07 7.26 -6.41
C LYS A 129 9.99 5.82 -5.89
N LEU A 130 10.93 4.97 -6.28
CA LEU A 130 11.01 3.61 -5.71
C LEU A 130 11.16 3.65 -4.19
N ARG A 131 12.09 4.46 -3.67
CA ARG A 131 12.30 4.55 -2.23
C ARG A 131 11.11 5.15 -1.49
N LEU A 132 10.43 6.13 -2.06
CA LEU A 132 9.18 6.67 -1.53
C LEU A 132 8.07 5.62 -1.52
N SER A 133 7.95 4.82 -2.59
CA SER A 133 6.94 3.75 -2.65
C SER A 133 7.19 2.66 -1.60
N TYR A 134 8.46 2.34 -1.30
CA TYR A 134 8.81 1.39 -0.23
C TYR A 134 8.45 1.94 1.16
N PHE A 135 8.63 3.25 1.39
CA PHE A 135 8.16 3.88 2.62
C PHE A 135 6.66 3.71 2.81
N TRP A 136 5.86 4.01 1.78
CA TRP A 136 4.40 3.87 1.86
C TRP A 136 3.94 2.41 1.92
N LEU A 137 4.62 1.50 1.21
CA LEU A 137 4.36 0.07 1.30
C LEU A 137 4.58 -0.46 2.73
N ASN A 138 5.58 0.06 3.43
CA ASN A 138 5.80 -0.31 4.83
C ASN A 138 4.83 0.40 5.80
N HIS A 139 4.36 1.60 5.46
CA HIS A 139 3.34 2.29 6.24
C HIS A 139 1.98 1.57 6.14
N PHE A 140 1.58 1.18 4.96
CA PHE A 140 0.38 0.40 4.67
C PHE A 140 0.72 -1.09 4.48
N THR A 141 1.41 -1.67 5.45
CA THR A 141 1.94 -3.03 5.34
C THR A 141 0.84 -4.07 5.10
N VAL A 142 1.10 -4.93 4.12
CA VAL A 142 0.35 -6.16 3.88
C VAL A 142 1.32 -7.33 3.97
N GLY A 143 1.10 -8.22 4.93
CA GLY A 143 1.92 -9.42 5.09
C GLY A 143 1.60 -10.50 4.07
N ALA A 144 2.59 -11.34 3.77
CA ALA A 144 2.41 -12.52 2.94
C ALA A 144 1.68 -13.63 3.73
N LYS A 145 0.34 -13.57 3.73
CA LYS A 145 -0.52 -14.53 4.42
C LYS A 145 -1.56 -15.07 3.42
N GLU A 146 -1.75 -16.38 3.37
CA GLU A 146 -2.76 -17.04 2.53
C GLU A 146 -2.67 -16.62 1.04
N VAL A 147 -3.62 -15.81 0.59
CA VAL A 147 -3.74 -15.37 -0.81
C VAL A 147 -3.09 -14.01 -1.09
N THR A 148 -2.70 -13.27 -0.05
CA THR A 148 -2.12 -11.93 -0.22
C THR A 148 -0.86 -11.91 -1.08
N PRO A 149 0.03 -12.93 -1.08
CA PRO A 149 1.19 -12.95 -1.98
C PRO A 149 0.84 -12.76 -3.45
N GLN A 150 -0.38 -13.13 -3.87
CA GLN A 150 -0.86 -12.96 -5.24
C GLN A 150 -1.26 -11.52 -5.58
N LEU A 151 -1.42 -10.66 -4.56
CA LEU A 151 -1.99 -9.33 -4.66
C LEU A 151 -1.00 -8.21 -4.31
N ILE A 152 0.10 -8.53 -3.61
CA ILE A 152 1.05 -7.53 -3.08
C ILE A 152 1.72 -6.74 -4.19
N SER A 153 2.05 -7.35 -5.32
CA SER A 153 2.71 -6.66 -6.43
C SER A 153 1.79 -5.60 -7.05
N ASP A 154 0.51 -5.95 -7.29
CA ASP A 154 -0.48 -4.99 -7.77
C ASP A 154 -0.70 -3.86 -6.75
N TYR A 155 -0.78 -4.20 -5.46
CA TYR A 155 -0.90 -3.24 -4.38
C TYR A 155 0.29 -2.27 -4.32
N TRP A 156 1.52 -2.77 -4.46
CA TRP A 156 2.70 -1.91 -4.49
C TRP A 156 2.72 -1.00 -5.72
N GLU A 157 2.52 -1.54 -6.92
CA GLU A 157 2.64 -0.77 -8.16
C GLU A 157 1.47 0.20 -8.37
N ASN A 158 0.25 -0.30 -8.24
CA ASN A 158 -0.94 0.46 -8.59
C ASN A 158 -1.46 1.37 -7.46
N VAL A 159 -1.13 1.06 -6.20
CA VAL A 159 -1.54 1.90 -5.07
C VAL A 159 -0.37 2.72 -4.56
N MET A 160 0.75 2.09 -4.15
CA MET A 160 1.83 2.83 -3.50
C MET A 160 2.63 3.67 -4.50
N LEU A 161 3.10 3.07 -5.60
CA LEU A 161 3.94 3.76 -6.56
C LEU A 161 3.16 4.81 -7.37
N ASN A 162 2.00 4.43 -7.91
CA ASN A 162 1.16 5.36 -8.68
C ASN A 162 0.48 6.41 -7.79
N GLY A 163 0.25 6.11 -6.51
CA GLY A 163 -0.34 7.04 -5.54
C GLY A 163 0.58 8.18 -5.11
N LEU A 164 1.89 8.13 -5.42
CA LEU A 164 2.86 9.16 -5.02
C LEU A 164 2.57 10.55 -5.61
N ASP A 165 1.83 10.62 -6.70
CA ASP A 165 1.51 11.86 -7.40
C ASP A 165 0.15 12.46 -6.98
N GLY A 166 -0.60 11.78 -6.10
CA GLY A 166 -1.92 12.17 -5.60
C GLY A 166 -1.88 12.88 -4.24
N THR A 167 -3.01 12.81 -3.54
CA THR A 167 -3.13 13.24 -2.14
C THR A 167 -2.99 12.08 -1.18
N PHE A 168 -2.66 12.36 0.08
CA PHE A 168 -2.65 11.32 1.11
C PHE A 168 -4.04 10.70 1.30
N SER A 169 -5.13 11.49 1.18
CA SER A 169 -6.48 10.95 1.28
C SER A 169 -6.79 9.93 0.17
N ASP A 170 -6.32 10.18 -1.06
CA ASP A 170 -6.47 9.23 -2.17
C ASP A 170 -5.63 7.98 -1.95
N LEU A 171 -4.38 8.14 -1.50
CA LEU A 171 -3.51 7.02 -1.18
C LEU A 171 -4.12 6.15 -0.07
N LEU A 172 -4.60 6.76 1.02
CA LEU A 172 -5.26 6.09 2.13
C LEU A 172 -6.50 5.31 1.65
N TYR A 173 -7.39 5.98 0.92
CA TYR A 173 -8.60 5.34 0.41
C TYR A 173 -8.28 4.13 -0.49
N ASN A 174 -7.35 4.28 -1.43
CA ASN A 174 -6.95 3.21 -2.33
C ASN A 174 -6.24 2.06 -1.58
N ALA A 175 -5.43 2.37 -0.58
CA ALA A 175 -4.77 1.36 0.25
C ALA A 175 -5.79 0.52 1.05
N ILE A 176 -6.75 1.17 1.70
CA ILE A 176 -7.76 0.51 2.54
C ILE A 176 -8.75 -0.31 1.71
N THR A 177 -9.09 0.12 0.50
CA THR A 177 -10.05 -0.59 -0.35
C THR A 177 -9.43 -1.67 -1.23
N HIS A 178 -8.11 -1.77 -1.27
CA HIS A 178 -7.43 -2.76 -2.09
C HIS A 178 -7.64 -4.18 -1.55
N PRO A 179 -7.93 -5.18 -2.40
CA PRO A 179 -8.13 -6.57 -2.00
C PRO A 179 -7.02 -7.17 -1.12
N ALA A 180 -5.77 -6.78 -1.31
CA ALA A 180 -4.67 -7.23 -0.47
C ALA A 180 -4.86 -6.80 1.00
N MET A 181 -5.17 -5.53 1.26
CA MET A 181 -5.41 -4.99 2.60
C MET A 181 -6.68 -5.58 3.23
N LEU A 182 -7.78 -5.61 2.46
CA LEU A 182 -9.05 -6.18 2.91
C LEU A 182 -8.92 -7.65 3.31
N THR A 183 -8.06 -8.41 2.62
CA THR A 183 -7.79 -9.81 2.95
C THR A 183 -6.83 -9.94 4.12
N TYR A 184 -5.77 -9.14 4.15
CA TYR A 184 -4.74 -9.21 5.19
C TYR A 184 -5.28 -8.94 6.59
N LEU A 185 -6.18 -7.95 6.71
CA LEU A 185 -6.82 -7.58 7.97
C LEU A 185 -8.25 -8.14 8.11
N ASP A 186 -8.55 -9.23 7.41
CA ASP A 186 -9.77 -10.02 7.55
C ASP A 186 -11.08 -9.24 7.34
N ASN A 187 -11.03 -8.06 6.71
CA ASN A 187 -12.22 -7.26 6.43
C ASN A 187 -13.18 -7.95 5.43
N ILE A 188 -12.69 -8.92 4.68
CA ILE A 188 -13.54 -9.78 3.82
C ILE A 188 -14.60 -10.55 4.61
N TYR A 189 -14.42 -10.71 5.93
CA TYR A 189 -15.37 -11.33 6.86
C TYR A 189 -16.19 -10.32 7.67
N ASN A 190 -15.98 -9.00 7.42
CA ASN A 190 -16.66 -7.95 8.17
C ASN A 190 -18.06 -7.69 7.61
N ILE A 191 -19.08 -8.16 8.35
CA ILE A 191 -20.49 -8.04 7.99
C ILE A 191 -21.22 -7.20 9.04
N GLY A 192 -21.93 -6.17 8.58
CA GLY A 192 -22.71 -5.31 9.48
C GLY A 192 -23.78 -6.11 10.23
N PRO A 193 -23.86 -5.98 11.56
CA PRO A 193 -24.83 -6.76 12.38
C PRO A 193 -26.29 -6.49 12.02
N ASN A 194 -26.62 -5.32 11.49
CA ASN A 194 -27.96 -4.95 11.04
C ASN A 194 -28.09 -4.95 9.49
N SER A 195 -27.12 -5.54 8.78
CA SER A 195 -27.13 -5.63 7.32
C SER A 195 -28.22 -6.57 6.81
N PRO A 196 -28.66 -6.44 5.54
CA PRO A 196 -29.60 -7.39 4.95
C PRO A 196 -29.16 -8.86 5.04
N ASN A 197 -27.86 -9.13 4.92
CA ASN A 197 -27.32 -10.49 5.07
C ASN A 197 -27.43 -10.98 6.52
N ALA A 198 -27.13 -10.13 7.51
CA ALA A 198 -27.27 -10.48 8.91
C ALA A 198 -28.72 -10.81 9.29
N GLN A 199 -29.67 -10.00 8.80
CA GLN A 199 -31.11 -10.23 9.04
C GLN A 199 -31.61 -11.54 8.42
N LYS A 200 -31.15 -11.89 7.21
CA LYS A 200 -31.45 -13.19 6.58
C LYS A 200 -30.86 -14.36 7.34
N CYS A 201 -29.70 -14.19 7.95
CA CYS A 201 -29.06 -15.20 8.80
C CYS A 201 -29.83 -15.41 10.10
N GLY A 202 -30.24 -14.34 10.78
CA GLY A 202 -31.04 -14.40 12.02
C GLY A 202 -32.37 -15.13 11.85
N SER A 203 -33.01 -15.04 10.69
CA SER A 203 -34.24 -15.76 10.35
C SER A 203 -34.01 -17.27 10.08
N LYS A 204 -32.77 -17.75 9.96
CA LYS A 204 -32.37 -19.14 9.76
C LYS A 204 -31.59 -19.69 10.96
N ALA A 205 -31.94 -19.27 12.16
CA ALA A 205 -31.30 -19.71 13.38
C ALA A 205 -31.28 -21.26 13.45
N GLY A 206 -30.10 -21.87 13.44
CA GLY A 206 -29.91 -23.32 13.47
C GLY A 206 -29.09 -23.90 12.29
N THR A 207 -28.78 -23.15 11.26
CA THR A 207 -27.87 -23.62 10.19
C THR A 207 -26.45 -23.11 10.42
N SER A 208 -25.49 -24.02 10.54
CA SER A 208 -24.06 -23.76 10.85
C SER A 208 -23.29 -23.00 9.77
N SER A 209 -23.95 -22.37 8.80
CA SER A 209 -23.32 -21.70 7.65
C SER A 209 -23.38 -20.16 7.68
N CYS A 210 -23.92 -19.56 8.76
CA CYS A 210 -24.09 -18.12 8.86
C CYS A 210 -23.13 -17.51 9.87
N VAL A 211 -21.96 -17.11 9.41
CA VAL A 211 -21.05 -16.24 10.20
C VAL A 211 -21.43 -14.80 9.95
N VAL A 212 -21.97 -14.12 10.97
CA VAL A 212 -22.33 -12.71 10.93
C VAL A 212 -21.66 -12.03 12.12
N GLY A 213 -20.94 -10.96 11.86
CA GLY A 213 -20.34 -10.14 12.92
C GLY A 213 -19.39 -9.08 12.35
N LEU A 214 -19.19 -8.06 13.16
CA LEU A 214 -18.15 -7.08 12.89
C LEU A 214 -16.77 -7.71 13.05
N ASN A 215 -15.91 -7.43 12.09
CA ASN A 215 -14.47 -7.61 12.23
C ASN A 215 -13.86 -6.21 12.33
N ASP A 216 -13.24 -5.88 13.45
CA ASP A 216 -12.72 -4.54 13.72
C ASP A 216 -11.22 -4.38 13.44
N ASN A 217 -10.52 -5.44 12.99
CA ASN A 217 -9.08 -5.40 12.73
C ASN A 217 -8.70 -4.22 11.83
N LEU A 218 -9.29 -4.13 10.64
CA LEU A 218 -8.98 -3.03 9.71
C LEU A 218 -9.44 -1.67 10.26
N GLY A 219 -10.56 -1.62 11.00
CA GLY A 219 -11.03 -0.39 11.66
C GLY A 219 -10.04 0.12 12.70
N ARG A 220 -9.47 -0.78 13.49
CA ARG A 220 -8.42 -0.49 14.48
C ARG A 220 -7.15 0.01 13.80
N GLU A 221 -6.64 -0.71 12.81
CA GLU A 221 -5.42 -0.34 12.10
C GLU A 221 -5.57 0.96 11.33
N LEU A 222 -6.76 1.26 10.81
CA LEU A 222 -7.06 2.52 10.14
C LEU A 222 -6.83 3.72 11.07
N LEU A 223 -7.25 3.63 12.33
CA LEU A 223 -7.03 4.67 13.33
C LEU A 223 -5.61 4.62 13.90
N GLU A 224 -5.15 3.45 14.32
CA GLU A 224 -3.95 3.27 15.12
C GLU A 224 -2.66 3.43 14.32
N LEU A 225 -2.54 2.74 13.19
CA LEU A 225 -1.28 2.67 12.43
C LEU A 225 -1.28 3.50 11.15
N HIS A 226 -2.46 3.71 10.56
CA HIS A 226 -2.54 4.34 9.24
C HIS A 226 -2.86 5.84 9.30
N THR A 227 -3.47 6.33 10.40
CA THR A 227 -3.87 7.74 10.50
C THR A 227 -3.54 8.36 11.85
N VAL A 228 -4.54 8.57 12.71
CA VAL A 228 -4.45 9.45 13.88
C VAL A 228 -3.50 8.98 14.98
N SER A 229 -3.18 7.71 15.02
CA SER A 229 -2.41 7.02 16.06
C SER A 229 -3.09 7.08 17.46
N PRO A 230 -2.61 6.31 18.47
CA PRO A 230 -3.20 6.29 19.80
C PRO A 230 -3.22 7.67 20.52
N VAL A 231 -2.39 8.61 20.07
CA VAL A 231 -2.32 9.96 20.64
C VAL A 231 -3.65 10.72 20.50
N ALA A 232 -4.45 10.40 19.47
CA ALA A 232 -5.74 11.06 19.25
C ALA A 232 -6.83 10.69 20.29
N GLY A 233 -6.58 9.69 21.14
CA GLY A 233 -7.51 9.31 22.21
C GLY A 233 -8.84 8.73 21.72
N TYR A 234 -8.86 8.05 20.57
CA TYR A 234 -10.06 7.36 20.08
C TYR A 234 -10.49 6.22 21.05
N SER A 235 -11.78 5.97 21.08
CA SER A 235 -12.40 4.94 21.92
C SER A 235 -12.60 3.62 21.18
N GLU A 236 -12.90 2.55 21.90
CA GLU A 236 -13.36 1.27 21.33
C GLU A 236 -14.65 1.42 20.50
N ASP A 237 -15.49 2.42 20.83
CA ASP A 237 -16.70 2.71 20.05
C ASP A 237 -16.37 3.39 18.72
N ASP A 238 -15.31 4.21 18.66
CA ASP A 238 -14.78 4.76 17.40
C ASP A 238 -14.25 3.63 16.51
N ILE A 239 -13.52 2.66 17.07
CA ILE A 239 -13.03 1.49 16.32
C ILE A 239 -14.19 0.68 15.75
N LYS A 240 -15.20 0.37 16.58
CA LYS A 240 -16.42 -0.34 16.13
C LYS A 240 -17.18 0.47 15.08
N SER A 241 -17.21 1.79 15.18
CA SER A 241 -17.82 2.68 14.19
C SER A 241 -17.06 2.63 12.86
N CYS A 242 -15.72 2.63 12.89
CA CYS A 242 -14.89 2.39 11.70
C CYS A 242 -15.18 1.03 11.08
N ALA A 243 -15.25 -0.03 11.88
CA ALA A 243 -15.59 -1.38 11.39
C ALA A 243 -16.98 -1.40 10.73
N LYS A 244 -17.97 -0.69 11.27
CA LYS A 244 -19.30 -0.54 10.66
C LYS A 244 -19.26 0.24 9.33
N VAL A 245 -18.37 1.22 9.18
CA VAL A 245 -18.15 1.92 7.89
C VAL A 245 -17.50 0.99 6.86
N LEU A 246 -16.60 0.14 7.31
CA LEU A 246 -15.87 -0.84 6.48
C LEU A 246 -16.70 -2.08 6.15
N ALA A 247 -17.78 -2.36 6.88
CA ALA A 247 -18.70 -3.46 6.58
C ALA A 247 -19.32 -3.27 5.19
N GLY A 248 -19.24 -4.32 4.38
CA GLY A 248 -19.61 -4.28 2.96
C GLY A 248 -18.44 -4.10 1.99
N TRP A 249 -17.26 -3.77 2.47
CA TRP A 249 -16.03 -3.81 1.69
C TRP A 249 -15.36 -5.16 1.83
N GLY A 250 -15.14 -5.88 0.72
CA GLY A 250 -14.41 -7.16 0.77
C GLY A 250 -15.04 -8.33 0.04
N ASN A 251 -16.13 -8.16 -0.70
CA ASN A 251 -16.74 -9.25 -1.48
C ASN A 251 -15.88 -9.59 -2.73
N ILE A 252 -14.67 -10.12 -2.47
CA ILE A 252 -13.64 -10.35 -3.50
C ILE A 252 -13.81 -11.74 -4.14
N PHE A 253 -14.29 -12.75 -3.37
CA PHE A 253 -14.25 -14.15 -3.75
C PHE A 253 -15.62 -14.75 -4.06
N ASP A 254 -16.65 -13.93 -4.33
CA ASP A 254 -17.96 -14.44 -4.71
C ASP A 254 -17.92 -15.08 -6.10
N LYS A 255 -18.07 -16.42 -6.13
CA LYS A 255 -18.09 -17.22 -7.35
C LYS A 255 -19.19 -16.77 -8.34
N LYS A 256 -20.29 -16.22 -7.85
CA LYS A 256 -21.45 -15.82 -8.65
C LYS A 256 -21.18 -14.51 -9.39
N SER A 257 -20.50 -13.58 -8.77
CA SER A 257 -20.08 -12.30 -9.38
C SER A 257 -19.06 -12.52 -10.51
N TRP A 258 -18.26 -13.58 -10.41
CA TRP A 258 -17.24 -13.93 -11.40
C TRP A 258 -17.79 -14.52 -12.70
N SER A 259 -18.95 -15.19 -12.65
CA SER A 259 -19.52 -15.87 -13.80
C SER A 259 -20.34 -14.97 -14.72
N THR A 260 -20.74 -13.78 -14.27
CA THR A 260 -21.73 -12.95 -14.96
C THR A 260 -21.24 -11.59 -15.45
N LYS A 261 -20.24 -11.00 -14.80
CA LYS A 261 -19.54 -9.77 -15.26
C LYS A 261 -18.17 -9.68 -14.60
N PRO A 262 -17.11 -9.20 -15.28
CA PRO A 262 -15.87 -8.84 -14.61
C PRO A 262 -16.22 -7.75 -13.59
N ALA A 263 -16.22 -8.11 -12.30
CA ALA A 263 -16.40 -7.16 -11.22
C ALA A 263 -15.17 -6.24 -11.18
N ASP A 264 -15.38 -4.97 -10.90
CA ASP A 264 -14.27 -4.07 -10.61
C ASP A 264 -13.78 -4.35 -9.18
N PHE A 265 -12.77 -5.22 -9.06
CA PHE A 265 -12.19 -5.60 -7.77
C PHE A 265 -11.34 -4.50 -7.11
N ARG A 266 -11.13 -3.39 -7.78
CA ARG A 266 -10.47 -2.22 -7.17
C ARG A 266 -11.32 -1.59 -6.08
N GLN A 267 -12.64 -1.80 -6.13
CA GLN A 267 -13.57 -1.30 -5.12
C GLN A 267 -14.65 -2.34 -4.81
N PRO A 268 -14.28 -3.45 -4.16
CA PRO A 268 -15.17 -4.58 -3.90
C PRO A 268 -16.21 -4.24 -2.82
N TRP A 269 -17.37 -3.75 -3.23
CA TRP A 269 -18.46 -3.33 -2.35
C TRP A 269 -19.69 -4.22 -2.50
N ASP A 270 -20.25 -4.67 -1.36
CA ASP A 270 -21.55 -5.36 -1.29
C ASP A 270 -22.49 -4.65 -0.31
N ASN A 271 -23.53 -4.06 -0.87
CA ASN A 271 -24.54 -3.35 -0.07
C ASN A 271 -25.32 -4.27 0.89
N ASN A 272 -25.41 -5.57 0.59
CA ASN A 272 -26.08 -6.54 1.46
C ASN A 272 -25.29 -6.86 2.74
N GLN A 273 -23.98 -6.58 2.77
CA GLN A 273 -23.14 -6.74 3.95
C GLN A 273 -22.93 -5.43 4.71
N SER A 274 -23.34 -4.30 4.12
CA SER A 274 -23.14 -2.98 4.70
C SER A 274 -24.01 -2.73 5.92
N GLU A 275 -23.42 -2.16 6.96
CA GLU A 275 -24.17 -1.70 8.14
C GLU A 275 -25.00 -0.46 7.81
N PRO A 276 -26.31 -0.45 8.05
CA PRO A 276 -27.16 0.71 7.81
C PRO A 276 -26.93 1.83 8.85
N GLY A 277 -27.49 3.01 8.58
CA GLY A 277 -27.46 4.16 9.48
C GLY A 277 -26.13 4.92 9.46
N ARG A 278 -26.15 6.13 10.01
CA ARG A 278 -24.96 6.97 10.19
C ARG A 278 -24.08 6.40 11.31
N LYS A 279 -22.76 6.67 11.25
CA LYS A 279 -21.78 6.30 12.26
C LYS A 279 -21.10 7.54 12.79
N LEU A 280 -20.62 7.49 14.02
CA LEU A 280 -19.86 8.57 14.62
C LEU A 280 -18.41 8.07 14.85
N VAL A 281 -17.42 8.79 14.31
CA VAL A 281 -15.99 8.46 14.47
C VAL A 281 -15.27 9.74 14.87
N LEU A 282 -14.64 9.76 16.04
CA LEU A 282 -13.95 10.94 16.57
C LEU A 282 -14.82 12.22 16.48
N GLY A 283 -16.08 12.12 16.83
CA GLY A 283 -17.04 13.23 16.76
C GLY A 283 -17.53 13.58 15.33
N LYS A 284 -17.04 12.94 14.28
CA LYS A 284 -17.46 13.16 12.91
C LYS A 284 -18.59 12.22 12.52
N GLU A 285 -19.70 12.76 12.02
CA GLU A 285 -20.76 11.94 11.40
C GLU A 285 -20.30 11.41 10.03
N ILE A 286 -20.39 10.09 9.87
CA ILE A 286 -20.07 9.39 8.63
C ILE A 286 -21.39 8.84 8.02
N PRO A 287 -21.68 9.17 6.75
CA PRO A 287 -22.88 8.70 6.10
C PRO A 287 -22.88 7.18 5.87
N THR A 288 -24.06 6.61 5.68
CA THR A 288 -24.23 5.20 5.34
C THR A 288 -23.78 4.89 3.90
N GLY A 289 -23.47 3.60 3.65
CA GLY A 289 -23.18 3.06 2.32
C GLY A 289 -21.77 3.35 1.81
N LYS A 290 -21.52 3.00 0.57
CA LYS A 290 -20.18 3.05 -0.07
C LYS A 290 -19.46 4.39 0.11
N LYS A 291 -20.20 5.50 0.06
CA LYS A 291 -19.65 6.87 0.21
C LYS A 291 -19.08 7.13 1.61
N GLY A 292 -19.54 6.41 2.63
CA GLY A 292 -19.11 6.61 4.02
C GLY A 292 -17.61 6.47 4.18
N LEU A 293 -16.99 5.49 3.55
CA LEU A 293 -15.54 5.27 3.67
C LEU A 293 -14.75 6.44 3.07
N ARG A 294 -15.18 7.02 1.95
CA ARG A 294 -14.50 8.19 1.38
C ARG A 294 -14.56 9.39 2.35
N VAL A 295 -15.72 9.65 2.94
CA VAL A 295 -15.88 10.73 3.93
C VAL A 295 -14.99 10.47 5.15
N LEU A 296 -14.91 9.20 5.61
CA LEU A 296 -14.05 8.83 6.74
C LEU A 296 -12.57 9.05 6.41
N THR A 297 -12.10 8.57 5.26
CA THR A 297 -10.69 8.71 4.87
C THR A 297 -10.30 10.17 4.64
N ASP A 298 -11.16 10.99 4.05
CA ASP A 298 -10.93 12.43 3.89
C ASP A 298 -10.82 13.15 5.25
N PHE A 299 -11.70 12.81 6.19
CA PHE A 299 -11.67 13.33 7.54
C PHE A 299 -10.38 12.93 8.27
N LEU A 300 -10.05 11.63 8.28
CA LEU A 300 -8.84 11.14 8.96
C LEU A 300 -7.56 11.69 8.33
N ALA A 301 -7.50 11.82 7.01
CA ALA A 301 -6.34 12.39 6.32
C ALA A 301 -6.11 13.87 6.66
N SER A 302 -7.18 14.61 6.96
CA SER A 302 -7.12 16.02 7.35
C SER A 302 -6.96 16.23 8.85
N HIS A 303 -7.04 15.18 9.66
CA HIS A 303 -6.97 15.27 11.13
C HIS A 303 -5.59 15.79 11.60
N PRO A 304 -5.53 16.70 12.59
CA PRO A 304 -4.25 17.24 13.08
C PRO A 304 -3.26 16.17 13.51
N ASP A 305 -3.72 15.15 14.25
CA ASP A 305 -2.86 14.06 14.74
C ASP A 305 -2.32 13.20 13.62
N THR A 306 -3.10 12.95 12.55
CA THR A 306 -2.61 12.26 11.34
C THR A 306 -1.47 13.03 10.70
N LYS A 307 -1.64 14.34 10.52
CA LYS A 307 -0.60 15.19 9.93
C LYS A 307 0.68 15.17 10.74
N LEU A 308 0.57 15.28 12.06
CA LEU A 308 1.72 15.27 12.95
C LEU A 308 2.40 13.91 12.99
N PHE A 309 1.62 12.83 13.13
CA PHE A 309 2.12 11.46 13.16
C PHE A 309 2.88 11.11 11.88
N LEU A 310 2.28 11.37 10.70
CA LEU A 310 2.89 11.07 9.43
C LEU A 310 4.09 11.97 9.11
N SER A 311 4.02 13.25 9.46
CA SER A 311 5.17 14.17 9.33
C SER A 311 6.36 13.69 10.12
N LYS A 312 6.17 13.30 11.38
CA LYS A 312 7.22 12.71 12.20
C LYS A 312 7.77 11.43 11.58
N LYS A 313 6.87 10.52 11.17
CA LYS A 313 7.25 9.21 10.62
C LYS A 313 8.09 9.33 9.34
N ILE A 314 7.68 10.15 8.38
CA ILE A 314 8.42 10.30 7.12
C ILE A 314 9.74 11.05 7.31
N ILE A 315 9.76 12.10 8.14
CA ILE A 315 11.01 12.81 8.43
C ILE A 315 11.98 11.91 9.21
N THR A 316 11.52 11.13 10.19
CA THR A 316 12.38 10.15 10.90
C THR A 316 13.02 9.19 9.90
N HIS A 317 12.22 8.65 8.95
CA HIS A 317 12.73 7.70 7.96
C HIS A 317 13.81 8.27 7.04
N PHE A 318 13.62 9.50 6.55
CA PHE A 318 14.52 10.09 5.54
C PHE A 318 15.59 11.01 6.14
N CYS A 319 15.35 11.61 7.31
CA CYS A 319 16.20 12.65 7.86
C CYS A 319 16.82 12.31 9.22
N GLY A 320 16.25 11.35 9.95
CA GLY A 320 16.64 10.96 11.31
C GLY A 320 15.67 11.46 12.39
N GLU A 321 15.71 10.81 13.55
CA GLU A 321 14.75 11.02 14.63
C GLU A 321 14.87 12.42 15.25
N LYS A 322 16.08 12.87 15.55
CA LYS A 322 16.33 14.19 16.11
C LYS A 322 15.87 15.29 15.14
N TYR A 323 16.15 15.12 13.85
CA TYR A 323 15.70 16.06 12.84
C TYR A 323 14.17 16.15 12.77
N ALA A 324 13.47 15.01 12.96
CA ALA A 324 12.01 14.98 12.99
C ALA A 324 11.45 15.76 14.21
N GLN A 325 12.09 15.68 15.37
CA GLN A 325 11.66 16.43 16.56
C GLN A 325 11.67 17.94 16.32
N ASP A 326 12.70 18.44 15.62
CA ASP A 326 12.91 19.87 15.41
C ASP A 326 12.13 20.44 14.21
N HIS A 327 11.71 19.60 13.23
CA HIS A 327 11.24 20.10 11.94
C HIS A 327 9.86 19.58 11.51
N SER A 328 9.17 18.76 12.32
CA SER A 328 7.88 18.17 11.94
C SER A 328 6.80 19.21 11.68
N GLU A 329 6.77 20.30 12.46
CA GLU A 329 5.79 21.36 12.33
C GLU A 329 5.82 22.03 10.94
N GLN A 330 7.01 22.18 10.35
CA GLN A 330 7.13 22.72 8.98
C GLN A 330 6.42 21.84 7.94
N LEU A 331 6.46 20.52 8.15
CA LEU A 331 5.80 19.59 7.22
C LEU A 331 4.28 19.54 7.49
N VAL A 332 3.83 19.66 8.75
CA VAL A 332 2.42 19.80 9.14
C VAL A 332 1.79 21.03 8.48
N ASP A 333 2.49 22.16 8.52
CA ASP A 333 2.06 23.40 7.87
C ASP A 333 1.90 23.22 6.35
N LEU A 334 2.91 22.62 5.71
CA LEU A 334 2.85 22.33 4.28
C LEU A 334 1.70 21.38 3.95
N TRP A 335 1.53 20.31 4.75
CA TRP A 335 0.44 19.35 4.61
C TRP A 335 -0.92 20.05 4.63
N THR A 336 -1.10 20.95 5.61
CA THR A 336 -2.33 21.71 5.78
C THR A 336 -2.59 22.65 4.59
N LYS A 337 -1.58 23.42 4.16
CA LYS A 337 -1.66 24.35 3.04
C LYS A 337 -1.93 23.68 1.70
N THR A 338 -1.52 22.44 1.55
CA THR A 338 -1.60 21.71 0.27
C THR A 338 -2.67 20.62 0.27
N ASN A 339 -3.43 20.49 1.36
CA ASN A 339 -4.42 19.42 1.54
C ASN A 339 -3.82 18.01 1.33
N GLY A 340 -2.60 17.78 1.84
CA GLY A 340 -1.94 16.48 1.73
C GLY A 340 -1.42 16.13 0.33
N ASP A 341 -1.10 17.10 -0.52
CA ASP A 341 -0.44 16.88 -1.82
C ASP A 341 0.91 16.18 -1.61
N LEU A 342 0.97 14.90 -1.95
CA LEU A 342 2.13 14.05 -1.70
C LEU A 342 3.35 14.49 -2.49
N LYS A 343 3.19 15.00 -3.70
CA LYS A 343 4.31 15.48 -4.50
C LYS A 343 5.04 16.63 -3.80
N LYS A 344 4.29 17.59 -3.22
CA LYS A 344 4.86 18.71 -2.46
C LYS A 344 5.48 18.27 -1.15
N ILE A 345 4.81 17.36 -0.43
CA ILE A 345 5.31 16.77 0.81
C ILE A 345 6.63 16.02 0.55
N HIS A 346 6.66 15.15 -0.47
CA HIS A 346 7.86 14.40 -0.84
C HIS A 346 9.00 15.32 -1.27
N SER A 347 8.71 16.37 -2.06
CA SER A 347 9.71 17.38 -2.42
C SER A 347 10.38 17.98 -1.19
N LYS A 348 9.56 18.41 -0.22
CA LYS A 348 10.05 19.00 1.03
C LYS A 348 10.87 18.01 1.85
N VAL A 349 10.41 16.77 1.99
CA VAL A 349 11.15 15.72 2.71
C VAL A 349 12.49 15.40 2.04
N MET A 350 12.56 15.37 0.70
CA MET A 350 13.82 15.14 -0.01
C MET A 350 14.80 16.30 0.20
N GLU A 351 14.35 17.55 0.18
CA GLU A 351 15.18 18.71 0.55
C GLU A 351 15.72 18.58 1.98
N MET A 352 14.86 18.29 2.95
CA MET A 352 15.24 18.08 4.33
C MET A 352 16.24 16.91 4.48
N SER A 353 16.05 15.82 3.76
CA SER A 353 16.94 14.65 3.81
C SER A 353 18.36 15.00 3.34
N ILE A 354 18.50 15.76 2.25
CA ILE A 354 19.82 16.13 1.72
C ILE A 354 20.53 17.09 2.67
N THR A 355 19.80 18.00 3.33
CA THR A 355 20.36 18.98 4.26
C THR A 355 20.65 18.43 5.64
N SER A 356 19.90 17.42 6.09
CA SER A 356 20.12 16.77 7.39
C SER A 356 21.48 16.09 7.48
N ASN A 357 22.22 16.31 8.57
CA ASN A 357 23.46 15.62 8.90
C ASN A 357 23.26 14.43 9.83
N GLU A 358 22.02 14.16 10.25
CA GLU A 358 21.71 13.05 11.13
C GLU A 358 21.96 11.70 10.45
N LYS A 359 22.32 10.71 11.24
CA LYS A 359 22.36 9.31 10.80
C LYS A 359 20.94 8.81 10.62
N ILE A 360 20.70 8.07 9.53
CA ILE A 360 19.42 7.43 9.26
C ILE A 360 19.58 5.92 9.35
N PHE A 361 18.54 5.27 9.86
CA PHE A 361 18.44 3.83 9.77
C PHE A 361 17.95 3.45 8.36
N LEU A 362 18.73 2.64 7.66
CA LEU A 362 18.29 2.06 6.38
C LEU A 362 17.60 0.73 6.66
N TRP A 363 16.36 0.61 6.22
CA TRP A 363 15.70 -0.68 6.26
C TRP A 363 16.47 -1.71 5.43
N PRO A 364 16.48 -2.99 5.85
CA PRO A 364 17.25 -4.03 5.19
C PRO A 364 17.02 -4.09 3.68
N THR A 365 15.78 -4.00 3.23
CA THR A 365 15.43 -3.98 1.80
C THR A 365 16.08 -2.81 1.06
N THR A 366 16.01 -1.60 1.61
CA THR A 366 16.65 -0.41 1.02
C THR A 366 18.17 -0.56 0.96
N TRP A 367 18.76 -1.08 2.03
CA TRP A 367 20.19 -1.36 2.11
C TRP A 367 20.62 -2.39 1.06
N CYS A 368 19.89 -3.51 0.93
CA CYS A 368 20.15 -4.52 -0.09
C CYS A 368 20.11 -3.93 -1.50
N PHE A 369 19.12 -3.11 -1.82
CA PHE A 369 19.03 -2.46 -3.12
C PHE A 369 20.16 -1.47 -3.37
N GLN A 370 20.60 -0.71 -2.35
CA GLN A 370 21.76 0.16 -2.48
C GLN A 370 23.03 -0.64 -2.77
N VAL A 371 23.26 -1.74 -2.06
CA VAL A 371 24.41 -2.62 -2.30
C VAL A 371 24.35 -3.20 -3.71
N ALA A 372 23.24 -3.83 -4.08
CA ALA A 372 23.08 -4.46 -5.40
C ALA A 372 23.31 -3.46 -6.55
N ARG A 373 22.74 -2.25 -6.47
CA ARG A 373 22.93 -1.19 -7.50
C ARG A 373 24.38 -0.71 -7.60
N VAL A 374 25.06 -0.54 -6.47
CA VAL A 374 26.43 0.00 -6.44
C VAL A 374 27.46 -1.05 -6.88
N THR A 375 27.23 -2.32 -6.54
CA THR A 375 28.15 -3.41 -6.88
C THR A 375 27.86 -4.05 -8.23
N GLY A 376 26.67 -3.85 -8.79
CA GLY A 376 26.21 -4.55 -9.99
C GLY A 376 25.88 -6.02 -9.76
N ALA A 377 25.67 -6.41 -8.50
CA ALA A 377 25.44 -7.81 -8.09
C ALA A 377 24.01 -8.28 -8.37
#